data_ff7f1ec722a1deaf11b9c6ca85346a09
#
_entry.id   ff7f1ec722a1deaf11b9c6ca85346a09
#
_cell.length_a   1.000
_cell.length_b   1.000
_cell.length_c   1.000
_cell.angle_alpha   90.00
_cell.angle_beta   90.00
_cell.angle_gamma   90.00
#
_symmetry.space_group_name_H-M   'P 1'
#
loop_
_entity.id
_entity.type
_entity.pdbx_description
1 polymer ?
#
loop_
_entity_poly.entity_id
_entity_poly.type
_entity_poly.pdbx_seq_one_letter_code
_entity_poly.pdbx_strand_id
1 'polypeptide(L)'
;MSLSFDRFPSPKGASTHIDAFVRALGSEFGNVRLVTIPPIEAEAASQPECWSAEGVTHCPLPAEGASMFERVLSYRTQIWSWWKREFAARGRRPRVAHVRSIFEGYPIARNKSEFCEYLVYEVNGLPSIEMKYHYPSVADDRELLQKLRVQEQTCLDAADRIVTVSQVNRRHLESRGVDPQKISVIPNGVDLEMFSWQSPQYSKTSSHDDSLINPEMRMLYVGTLSPWQGILHAIDALSLYRRDSPARLTIAGPVRNHERKSIEKHAWRLRVFDWIDLTGPVSKLELAELYHSSDVVIAPLTRNDRNSDQGCCPLKVLESLACGTPLIASDLEVVRELCRAEQHALLVRAGSGKSIKDAMLRLRDDPRLATEMSTAGRQHVDAHFNWAMAQQALLAVYRDLMCPAHSM
;
A
#
# COMPACT_ATOMS: atom_id res chain seq x y z
N MET A 1 1.92 -17.61 13.76
CA MET A 1 2.38 -17.86 12.36
C MET A 1 1.75 -16.81 11.46
N SER A 2 2.54 -16.15 10.62
CA SER A 2 2.07 -15.15 9.64
C SER A 2 2.31 -15.71 8.22
N LEU A 3 1.28 -15.64 7.37
CA LEU A 3 1.31 -16.18 6.01
C LEU A 3 0.91 -15.12 5.00
N SER A 4 1.60 -15.08 3.85
CA SER A 4 1.24 -14.22 2.74
C SER A 4 1.62 -14.84 1.40
N PHE A 5 0.78 -14.68 0.40
CA PHE A 5 1.08 -14.98 -1.00
C PHE A 5 1.93 -13.88 -1.66
N ASP A 6 2.48 -12.97 -0.89
CA ASP A 6 3.40 -11.95 -1.38
C ASP A 6 4.83 -12.47 -1.46
N ARG A 7 5.60 -11.96 -2.42
CA ARG A 7 7.06 -12.09 -2.42
C ARG A 7 7.63 -11.22 -1.31
N PHE A 8 8.50 -11.82 -0.51
CA PHE A 8 9.13 -11.13 0.61
C PHE A 8 10.57 -11.59 0.81
N PRO A 9 11.52 -10.66 1.04
CA PRO A 9 11.37 -9.22 0.91
C PRO A 9 11.20 -8.75 -0.54
N SER A 10 10.57 -7.58 -0.77
CA SER A 10 10.42 -6.97 -2.09
C SER A 10 10.22 -5.45 -1.99
N PRO A 11 10.53 -4.66 -3.04
CA PRO A 11 10.36 -3.21 -3.04
C PRO A 11 8.90 -2.81 -3.28
N LYS A 12 7.99 -3.29 -2.44
CA LYS A 12 6.54 -3.03 -2.52
C LYS A 12 5.97 -2.69 -1.16
N GLY A 13 4.93 -1.86 -1.12
CA GLY A 13 4.24 -1.50 0.12
C GLY A 13 3.75 -2.69 0.95
N ALA A 14 3.32 -3.79 0.28
CA ALA A 14 2.96 -5.03 0.97
C ALA A 14 4.13 -5.60 1.79
N SER A 15 5.35 -5.57 1.24
CA SER A 15 6.55 -6.03 1.95
C SER A 15 6.89 -5.14 3.14
N THR A 16 6.76 -3.81 3.00
CA THR A 16 6.96 -2.87 4.12
C THR A 16 5.98 -3.14 5.25
N HIS A 17 4.72 -3.40 4.92
CA HIS A 17 3.69 -3.72 5.90
C HIS A 17 3.94 -5.07 6.61
N ILE A 18 4.30 -6.12 5.85
CA ILE A 18 4.68 -7.43 6.40
C ILE A 18 5.84 -7.28 7.37
N ASP A 19 6.90 -6.57 6.97
CA ASP A 19 8.10 -6.35 7.78
C ASP A 19 7.76 -5.67 9.11
N ALA A 20 7.00 -4.57 9.07
CA ALA A 20 6.61 -3.83 10.25
C ALA A 20 5.82 -4.69 11.26
N PHE A 21 4.83 -5.44 10.78
CA PHE A 21 3.97 -6.24 11.64
C PHE A 21 4.67 -7.47 12.19
N VAL A 22 5.44 -8.16 11.36
CA VAL A 22 6.13 -9.39 11.78
C VAL A 22 7.24 -9.10 12.78
N ARG A 23 7.96 -7.98 12.65
CA ARG A 23 8.95 -7.53 13.65
C ARG A 23 8.30 -7.29 15.01
N ALA A 24 7.17 -6.61 15.05
CA ALA A 24 6.45 -6.38 16.30
C ALA A 24 5.99 -7.69 16.95
N LEU A 25 5.44 -8.60 16.15
CA LEU A 25 5.03 -9.92 16.65
C LEU A 25 6.23 -10.76 17.13
N GLY A 26 7.36 -10.70 16.44
CA GLY A 26 8.59 -11.38 16.82
C GLY A 26 9.15 -10.88 18.13
N SER A 27 9.26 -9.58 18.28
CA SER A 27 9.75 -8.94 19.52
C SER A 27 8.86 -9.21 20.73
N GLU A 28 7.54 -9.20 20.55
CA GLU A 28 6.59 -9.40 21.67
C GLU A 28 6.42 -10.87 22.07
N PHE A 29 6.23 -11.76 21.08
CA PHE A 29 5.84 -13.14 21.35
C PHE A 29 6.97 -14.16 21.14
N GLY A 30 8.05 -13.77 20.51
CA GLY A 30 9.10 -14.70 20.04
C GLY A 30 8.51 -15.77 19.11
N ASN A 31 9.30 -16.67 18.60
CA ASN A 31 8.88 -17.88 17.89
C ASN A 31 7.78 -17.69 16.81
N VAL A 32 7.88 -16.60 16.05
CA VAL A 32 6.99 -16.32 14.90
C VAL A 32 7.54 -17.04 13.66
N ARG A 33 6.67 -17.71 12.91
CA ARG A 33 6.97 -18.28 11.59
C ARG A 33 6.36 -17.36 10.53
N LEU A 34 7.21 -16.74 9.70
CA LEU A 34 6.77 -15.97 8.55
C LEU A 34 6.87 -16.84 7.28
N VAL A 35 5.74 -17.11 6.65
CA VAL A 35 5.62 -17.95 5.46
C VAL A 35 5.23 -17.08 4.28
N THR A 36 6.10 -16.96 3.27
CA THR A 36 5.90 -16.10 2.09
C THR A 36 6.44 -16.77 0.83
N ILE A 37 6.23 -16.16 -0.32
CA ILE A 37 6.93 -16.55 -1.56
C ILE A 37 8.34 -15.93 -1.53
N PRO A 38 9.38 -16.65 -1.96
CA PRO A 38 10.73 -16.10 -2.05
C PRO A 38 10.81 -14.92 -3.04
N PRO A 39 11.75 -13.99 -2.86
CA PRO A 39 12.03 -12.93 -3.81
C PRO A 39 12.47 -13.50 -5.17
N ILE A 40 12.41 -12.69 -6.23
CA ILE A 40 13.01 -13.05 -7.52
C ILE A 40 14.54 -12.88 -7.38
N GLU A 41 15.35 -13.74 -7.99
CA GLU A 41 16.82 -13.69 -7.90
C GLU A 41 17.39 -12.31 -8.28
N ALA A 42 16.81 -11.64 -9.28
CA ALA A 42 17.19 -10.28 -9.67
C ALA A 42 16.86 -9.22 -8.60
N GLU A 43 15.78 -9.43 -7.81
CA GLU A 43 15.43 -8.56 -6.68
C GLU A 43 16.29 -8.89 -5.44
N ALA A 44 16.71 -10.15 -5.28
CA ALA A 44 17.60 -10.59 -4.21
C ALA A 44 19.03 -10.04 -4.38
N ALA A 45 19.50 -9.92 -5.61
CA ALA A 45 20.83 -9.37 -5.91
C ALA A 45 20.97 -7.87 -5.56
N SER A 46 19.86 -7.14 -5.51
CA SER A 46 19.82 -5.73 -5.10
C SER A 46 19.66 -5.53 -3.57
N GLN A 47 19.50 -6.64 -2.81
CA GLN A 47 19.41 -6.61 -1.35
C GLN A 47 20.52 -7.50 -0.76
N PRO A 48 21.70 -6.94 -0.40
CA PRO A 48 22.89 -7.72 -0.02
C PRO A 48 22.77 -8.45 1.32
N GLU A 49 21.73 -8.23 2.10
CA GLU A 49 21.55 -8.88 3.41
C GLU A 49 20.31 -9.78 3.41
N CYS A 50 20.48 -11.01 3.88
CA CYS A 50 19.37 -11.90 4.22
C CYS A 50 18.48 -11.21 5.26
N TRP A 51 17.20 -10.98 4.94
CA TRP A 51 16.25 -10.41 5.88
C TRP A 51 16.19 -11.25 7.17
N SER A 52 16.28 -10.58 8.29
CA SER A 52 16.18 -11.18 9.63
C SER A 52 15.40 -10.26 10.58
N ALA A 53 14.76 -10.86 11.55
CA ALA A 53 14.10 -10.15 12.65
C ALA A 53 14.13 -11.00 13.91
N GLU A 54 14.26 -10.34 15.06
CA GLU A 54 14.26 -11.01 16.36
C GLU A 54 12.95 -11.79 16.56
N GLY A 55 13.07 -13.00 17.08
CA GLY A 55 11.93 -13.87 17.35
C GLY A 55 11.20 -14.40 16.12
N VAL A 56 11.71 -14.13 14.91
CA VAL A 56 11.07 -14.55 13.65
C VAL A 56 11.93 -15.54 12.88
N THR A 57 11.32 -16.63 12.42
CA THR A 57 11.92 -17.54 11.43
C THR A 57 11.21 -17.35 10.11
N HIS A 58 11.91 -16.88 9.09
CA HIS A 58 11.39 -16.76 7.73
C HIS A 58 11.42 -18.12 7.03
N CYS A 59 10.29 -18.54 6.49
CA CYS A 59 10.08 -19.83 5.81
C CYS A 59 9.55 -19.57 4.38
N PRO A 60 10.41 -19.20 3.43
CA PRO A 60 9.98 -18.98 2.05
C PRO A 60 9.55 -20.31 1.41
N LEU A 61 8.36 -20.35 0.83
CA LEU A 61 7.82 -21.49 0.12
C LEU A 61 7.62 -21.15 -1.37
N PRO A 62 8.05 -22.02 -2.30
CA PRO A 62 7.89 -21.74 -3.72
C PRO A 62 6.41 -21.73 -4.12
N ALA A 63 6.11 -20.91 -5.14
CA ALA A 63 4.79 -20.85 -5.78
C ALA A 63 5.00 -21.01 -7.29
N GLU A 64 4.96 -22.26 -7.77
CA GLU A 64 5.25 -22.65 -9.13
C GLU A 64 3.99 -22.61 -10.01
N GLY A 65 4.14 -22.30 -11.28
CA GLY A 65 3.08 -22.29 -12.27
C GLY A 65 3.21 -21.14 -13.27
N ALA A 66 2.66 -21.33 -14.46
CA ALA A 66 2.65 -20.35 -15.54
C ALA A 66 1.61 -19.24 -15.30
N SER A 67 0.49 -19.59 -14.68
CA SER A 67 -0.58 -18.65 -14.33
C SER A 67 -0.57 -18.30 -12.85
N MET A 68 -1.26 -17.22 -12.50
CA MET A 68 -1.45 -16.85 -11.10
C MET A 68 -2.18 -17.95 -10.32
N PHE A 69 -3.21 -18.55 -10.89
CA PHE A 69 -4.00 -19.58 -10.20
C PHE A 69 -3.20 -20.86 -9.98
N GLU A 70 -2.39 -21.29 -10.93
CA GLU A 70 -1.46 -22.43 -10.73
C GLU A 70 -0.50 -22.16 -9.57
N ARG A 71 0.07 -20.96 -9.51
CA ARG A 71 0.94 -20.55 -8.41
C ARG A 71 0.22 -20.54 -7.06
N VAL A 72 -1.05 -20.08 -7.01
CA VAL A 72 -1.86 -20.15 -5.80
C VAL A 72 -2.07 -21.59 -5.36
N LEU A 73 -2.43 -22.49 -6.27
CA LEU A 73 -2.63 -23.91 -5.95
C LEU A 73 -1.33 -24.58 -5.49
N SER A 74 -0.22 -24.32 -6.20
CA SER A 74 1.11 -24.79 -5.78
C SER A 74 1.45 -24.29 -4.37
N TYR A 75 1.30 -23.01 -4.10
CA TYR A 75 1.59 -22.42 -2.78
C TYR A 75 0.71 -23.02 -1.67
N ARG A 76 -0.58 -23.23 -1.90
CA ARG A 76 -1.47 -23.91 -0.96
C ARG A 76 -0.99 -25.32 -0.62
N THR A 77 -0.53 -26.06 -1.61
CA THR A 77 0.03 -27.41 -1.43
C THR A 77 1.32 -27.36 -0.61
N GLN A 78 2.18 -26.38 -0.88
CA GLN A 78 3.43 -26.19 -0.14
C GLN A 78 3.17 -25.80 1.32
N ILE A 79 2.25 -24.87 1.58
CA ILE A 79 1.83 -24.50 2.96
C ILE A 79 1.36 -25.74 3.73
N TRP A 80 0.49 -26.54 3.13
CA TRP A 80 -0.05 -27.73 3.78
C TRP A 80 1.02 -28.77 4.08
N SER A 81 1.91 -29.02 3.15
CA SER A 81 3.03 -29.96 3.30
C SER A 81 4.02 -29.47 4.37
N TRP A 82 4.34 -28.19 4.36
CA TRP A 82 5.19 -27.54 5.35
C TRP A 82 4.55 -27.60 6.75
N TRP A 83 3.28 -27.25 6.87
CA TRP A 83 2.55 -27.30 8.14
C TRP A 83 2.51 -28.71 8.73
N LYS A 84 2.27 -29.73 7.92
CA LYS A 84 2.30 -31.12 8.37
C LYS A 84 3.66 -31.51 8.99
N ARG A 85 4.76 -31.12 8.37
CA ARG A 85 6.11 -31.40 8.88
C ARG A 85 6.43 -30.61 10.15
N GLU A 86 6.09 -29.34 10.20
CA GLU A 86 6.52 -28.46 11.29
C GLU A 86 5.64 -28.58 12.54
N PHE A 87 4.37 -28.89 12.39
CA PHE A 87 3.39 -28.89 13.47
C PHE A 87 2.70 -30.23 13.66
N ALA A 88 1.97 -30.74 12.66
CA ALA A 88 1.15 -31.95 12.84
C ALA A 88 1.96 -33.20 13.20
N ALA A 89 3.12 -33.40 12.57
CA ALA A 89 4.01 -34.52 12.89
C ALA A 89 4.52 -34.50 14.36
N ARG A 90 4.43 -33.34 15.02
CA ARG A 90 4.84 -33.15 16.43
C ARG A 90 3.64 -33.06 17.38
N GLY A 91 2.43 -33.35 16.90
CA GLY A 91 1.19 -33.22 17.67
C GLY A 91 0.89 -31.78 18.13
N ARG A 92 1.37 -30.79 17.35
CA ARG A 92 1.23 -29.36 17.68
C ARG A 92 0.44 -28.63 16.60
N ARG A 93 -0.08 -27.47 16.94
CA ARG A 93 -0.66 -26.50 15.99
C ARG A 93 -0.27 -25.08 16.39
N PRO A 94 -0.17 -24.13 15.43
CA PRO A 94 0.00 -22.73 15.76
C PRO A 94 -1.14 -22.23 16.65
N ARG A 95 -0.81 -21.42 17.65
CA ARG A 95 -1.84 -20.75 18.44
C ARG A 95 -2.60 -19.76 17.59
N VAL A 96 -1.90 -18.93 16.81
CA VAL A 96 -2.49 -17.96 15.89
C VAL A 96 -1.97 -18.20 14.48
N ALA A 97 -2.88 -18.29 13.50
CA ALA A 97 -2.59 -18.13 12.08
C ALA A 97 -3.06 -16.74 11.64
N HIS A 98 -2.16 -15.93 11.09
CA HIS A 98 -2.45 -14.63 10.51
C HIS A 98 -2.29 -14.72 9.00
N VAL A 99 -3.36 -14.53 8.26
CA VAL A 99 -3.40 -14.61 6.80
C VAL A 99 -3.78 -13.25 6.21
N ARG A 100 -3.23 -12.92 5.03
CA ARG A 100 -3.40 -11.61 4.39
C ARG A 100 -4.27 -11.64 3.13
N SER A 101 -4.54 -12.84 2.61
CA SER A 101 -5.36 -13.03 1.42
C SER A 101 -6.09 -14.36 1.47
N ILE A 102 -7.10 -14.52 0.64
CA ILE A 102 -7.73 -15.82 0.39
C ILE A 102 -6.81 -16.82 -0.28
N PHE A 103 -5.72 -16.35 -0.89
CA PHE A 103 -4.82 -17.25 -1.64
C PHE A 103 -4.14 -18.25 -0.72
N GLU A 104 -3.65 -17.83 0.43
CA GLU A 104 -3.16 -18.70 1.49
C GLU A 104 -4.25 -19.01 2.52
N GLY A 105 -5.15 -18.06 2.78
CA GLY A 105 -6.11 -18.11 3.89
C GLY A 105 -7.27 -19.10 3.69
N TYR A 106 -7.76 -19.28 2.47
CA TYR A 106 -8.95 -20.09 2.22
C TYR A 106 -8.83 -21.57 2.68
N PRO A 107 -7.76 -22.32 2.36
CA PRO A 107 -7.62 -23.67 2.87
C PRO A 107 -7.45 -23.72 4.40
N ILE A 108 -6.84 -22.71 5.00
CA ILE A 108 -6.69 -22.59 6.45
C ILE A 108 -8.04 -22.34 7.11
N ALA A 109 -8.83 -21.40 6.59
CA ALA A 109 -10.14 -21.06 7.08
C ALA A 109 -11.10 -22.28 7.07
N ARG A 110 -11.06 -23.07 6.00
CA ARG A 110 -11.86 -24.32 5.90
C ARG A 110 -11.46 -25.40 6.90
N ASN A 111 -10.23 -25.43 7.31
CA ASN A 111 -9.68 -26.46 8.20
C ASN A 111 -9.11 -25.82 9.49
N LYS A 112 -9.72 -24.73 9.95
CA LYS A 112 -9.22 -23.92 11.06
C LYS A 112 -8.93 -24.74 12.32
N SER A 113 -9.85 -25.61 12.73
CA SER A 113 -9.73 -26.43 13.95
C SER A 113 -8.52 -27.36 13.93
N GLU A 114 -8.13 -27.84 12.75
CA GLU A 114 -6.92 -28.65 12.56
C GLU A 114 -5.67 -27.78 12.52
N PHE A 115 -5.74 -26.64 11.79
CA PHE A 115 -4.59 -25.84 11.43
C PHE A 115 -4.09 -24.91 12.54
N CYS A 116 -5.01 -24.24 13.26
CA CYS A 116 -4.66 -23.26 14.31
C CYS A 116 -5.75 -23.17 15.37
N GLU A 117 -5.42 -22.52 16.50
CA GLU A 117 -6.41 -22.21 17.55
C GLU A 117 -7.23 -20.97 17.16
N TYR A 118 -6.53 -19.89 16.76
CA TYR A 118 -7.15 -18.63 16.33
C TYR A 118 -6.71 -18.26 14.91
N LEU A 119 -7.64 -17.68 14.17
CA LEU A 119 -7.40 -17.14 12.81
C LEU A 119 -7.57 -15.62 12.82
N VAL A 120 -6.49 -14.91 12.46
CA VAL A 120 -6.52 -13.48 12.15
C VAL A 120 -6.51 -13.33 10.64
N TYR A 121 -7.49 -12.62 10.09
CA TYR A 121 -7.55 -12.30 8.67
C TYR A 121 -7.29 -10.81 8.45
N GLU A 122 -6.17 -10.48 7.84
CA GLU A 122 -5.80 -9.12 7.47
C GLU A 122 -6.31 -8.81 6.06
N VAL A 123 -7.30 -7.92 5.98
CA VAL A 123 -7.96 -7.54 4.72
C VAL A 123 -7.41 -6.20 4.24
N ASN A 124 -6.34 -6.24 3.44
CA ASN A 124 -5.80 -5.06 2.75
C ASN A 124 -6.43 -4.85 1.37
N GLY A 125 -7.03 -5.90 0.82
CA GLY A 125 -7.73 -5.93 -0.44
C GLY A 125 -8.54 -7.21 -0.61
N LEU A 126 -9.51 -7.16 -1.51
CA LEU A 126 -10.39 -8.29 -1.82
C LEU A 126 -10.22 -8.70 -3.28
N PRO A 127 -9.70 -9.91 -3.56
CA PRO A 127 -9.49 -10.39 -4.92
C PRO A 127 -10.74 -10.34 -5.80
N SER A 128 -11.94 -10.53 -5.24
CA SER A 128 -13.20 -10.39 -6.01
C SER A 128 -13.43 -8.98 -6.59
N ILE A 129 -12.81 -7.96 -6.00
CA ILE A 129 -12.85 -6.57 -6.47
C ILE A 129 -11.60 -6.22 -7.28
N GLU A 130 -10.41 -6.62 -6.80
CA GLU A 130 -9.14 -6.18 -7.37
C GLU A 130 -8.71 -6.94 -8.62
N MET A 131 -9.15 -8.20 -8.79
CA MET A 131 -8.69 -9.07 -9.87
C MET A 131 -8.90 -8.45 -11.26
N LYS A 132 -10.04 -7.82 -11.50
CA LYS A 132 -10.36 -7.17 -12.78
C LYS A 132 -9.42 -6.02 -13.14
N TYR A 133 -8.81 -5.37 -12.15
CA TYR A 133 -7.84 -4.30 -12.37
C TYR A 133 -6.45 -4.84 -12.69
N HIS A 134 -6.09 -5.97 -12.11
CA HIS A 134 -4.81 -6.63 -12.36
C HIS A 134 -4.83 -7.48 -13.63
N TYR A 135 -5.98 -8.06 -13.95
CA TYR A 135 -6.23 -8.94 -15.09
C TYR A 135 -7.53 -8.53 -15.79
N PRO A 136 -7.49 -7.52 -16.67
CA PRO A 136 -8.72 -7.01 -17.33
C PRO A 136 -9.52 -8.08 -18.07
N SER A 137 -8.87 -9.16 -18.54
CA SER A 137 -9.52 -10.28 -19.21
C SER A 137 -10.53 -11.05 -18.35
N VAL A 138 -10.44 -10.93 -17.01
CA VAL A 138 -11.38 -11.58 -16.10
C VAL A 138 -12.45 -10.62 -15.55
N ALA A 139 -12.50 -9.39 -16.05
CA ALA A 139 -13.44 -8.38 -15.55
C ALA A 139 -14.90 -8.81 -15.69
N ASP A 140 -15.21 -9.53 -16.77
CA ASP A 140 -16.56 -10.02 -17.10
C ASP A 140 -16.78 -11.48 -16.67
N ASP A 141 -15.79 -12.15 -16.08
CA ASP A 141 -15.90 -13.53 -15.60
C ASP A 141 -16.65 -13.57 -14.25
N ARG A 142 -17.98 -13.53 -14.34
CA ARG A 142 -18.86 -13.52 -13.18
C ARG A 142 -18.70 -14.78 -12.31
N GLU A 143 -18.46 -15.93 -12.94
CA GLU A 143 -18.29 -17.19 -12.20
C GLU A 143 -17.01 -17.17 -11.35
N LEU A 144 -15.89 -16.74 -11.94
CA LEU A 144 -14.65 -16.58 -11.21
C LEU A 144 -14.78 -15.57 -10.06
N LEU A 145 -15.34 -14.38 -10.34
CA LEU A 145 -15.52 -13.34 -9.31
C LEU A 145 -16.41 -13.83 -8.16
N GLN A 146 -17.48 -14.58 -8.48
CA GLN A 146 -18.33 -15.19 -7.47
C GLN A 146 -17.60 -16.25 -6.64
N LYS A 147 -16.78 -17.11 -7.26
CA LYS A 147 -15.94 -18.10 -6.54
C LYS A 147 -14.96 -17.41 -5.59
N LEU A 148 -14.33 -16.31 -6.02
CA LEU A 148 -13.45 -15.52 -5.16
C LEU A 148 -14.22 -14.94 -3.97
N ARG A 149 -15.39 -14.38 -4.22
CA ARG A 149 -16.26 -13.82 -3.18
C ARG A 149 -16.69 -14.84 -2.14
N VAL A 150 -17.00 -16.07 -2.57
CA VAL A 150 -17.31 -17.19 -1.65
C VAL A 150 -16.08 -17.56 -0.79
N GLN A 151 -14.87 -17.59 -1.39
CA GLN A 151 -13.65 -17.86 -0.63
C GLN A 151 -13.35 -16.74 0.38
N GLU A 152 -13.56 -15.48 0.00
CA GLU A 152 -13.44 -14.34 0.91
C GLU A 152 -14.42 -14.49 2.09
N GLN A 153 -15.68 -14.80 1.81
CA GLN A 153 -16.69 -14.96 2.85
C GLN A 153 -16.32 -16.09 3.80
N THR A 154 -15.83 -17.21 3.28
CA THR A 154 -15.33 -18.32 4.12
C THR A 154 -14.20 -17.86 5.06
N CYS A 155 -13.29 -17.04 4.59
CA CYS A 155 -12.20 -16.50 5.42
C CYS A 155 -12.75 -15.51 6.47
N LEU A 156 -13.70 -14.64 6.09
CA LEU A 156 -14.32 -13.67 6.98
C LEU A 156 -15.11 -14.37 8.11
N ASP A 157 -15.89 -15.39 7.76
CA ASP A 157 -16.71 -16.14 8.73
C ASP A 157 -15.85 -16.93 9.72
N ALA A 158 -14.75 -17.54 9.24
CA ALA A 158 -13.85 -18.33 10.06
C ALA A 158 -12.92 -17.50 10.96
N ALA A 159 -12.71 -16.24 10.64
CA ALA A 159 -11.80 -15.37 11.37
C ALA A 159 -12.32 -15.05 12.79
N ASP A 160 -11.45 -15.14 13.79
CA ASP A 160 -11.72 -14.68 15.16
C ASP A 160 -11.53 -13.18 15.29
N ARG A 161 -10.56 -12.62 14.56
CA ARG A 161 -10.31 -11.18 14.41
C ARG A 161 -10.00 -10.86 12.94
N ILE A 162 -10.42 -9.68 12.53
CA ILE A 162 -10.16 -9.14 11.22
C ILE A 162 -9.43 -7.81 11.39
N VAL A 163 -8.31 -7.67 10.71
CA VAL A 163 -7.54 -6.42 10.66
C VAL A 163 -7.73 -5.80 9.28
N THR A 164 -8.02 -4.52 9.23
CA THR A 164 -8.15 -3.77 7.97
C THR A 164 -7.53 -2.38 8.08
N VAL A 165 -7.32 -1.71 6.95
CA VAL A 165 -6.49 -0.49 6.87
C VAL A 165 -7.26 0.81 6.82
N SER A 166 -8.60 0.78 6.72
CA SER A 166 -9.42 1.99 6.60
C SER A 166 -10.84 1.80 7.12
N GLN A 167 -11.50 2.89 7.50
CA GLN A 167 -12.91 2.86 7.90
C GLN A 167 -13.82 2.54 6.70
N VAL A 168 -13.42 2.94 5.48
CA VAL A 168 -14.12 2.56 4.26
C VAL A 168 -14.13 1.02 4.13
N ASN A 169 -12.98 0.37 4.33
CA ASN A 169 -12.91 -1.09 4.29
C ASN A 169 -13.75 -1.75 5.39
N ARG A 170 -13.69 -1.22 6.62
CA ARG A 170 -14.52 -1.69 7.73
C ARG A 170 -16.00 -1.69 7.35
N ARG A 171 -16.53 -0.55 6.85
CA ARG A 171 -17.94 -0.47 6.42
C ARG A 171 -18.28 -1.47 5.31
N HIS A 172 -17.35 -1.66 4.38
CA HIS A 172 -17.52 -2.68 3.33
C HIS A 172 -17.67 -4.09 3.93
N LEU A 173 -16.82 -4.44 4.89
CA LEU A 173 -16.88 -5.75 5.56
C LEU A 173 -18.15 -5.90 6.40
N GLU A 174 -18.56 -4.85 7.12
CA GLU A 174 -19.84 -4.80 7.84
C GLU A 174 -21.05 -5.01 6.90
N SER A 175 -21.03 -4.39 5.71
CA SER A 175 -22.06 -4.58 4.68
C SER A 175 -22.11 -6.01 4.13
N ARG A 176 -21.03 -6.79 4.30
CA ARG A 176 -20.95 -8.21 3.99
C ARG A 176 -21.40 -9.13 5.14
N GLY A 177 -21.89 -8.57 6.24
CA GLY A 177 -22.39 -9.31 7.40
C GLY A 177 -21.31 -9.68 8.42
N VAL A 178 -20.13 -9.09 8.35
CA VAL A 178 -19.06 -9.29 9.35
C VAL A 178 -19.43 -8.55 10.63
N ASP A 179 -19.32 -9.24 11.77
CA ASP A 179 -19.53 -8.65 13.10
C ASP A 179 -18.52 -7.50 13.33
N PRO A 180 -19.00 -6.27 13.58
CA PRO A 180 -18.14 -5.11 13.85
C PRO A 180 -17.14 -5.31 15.00
N GLN A 181 -17.47 -6.16 15.97
CA GLN A 181 -16.60 -6.45 17.13
C GLN A 181 -15.37 -7.28 16.75
N LYS A 182 -15.42 -7.99 15.62
CA LYS A 182 -14.26 -8.72 15.09
C LYS A 182 -13.31 -7.83 14.30
N ILE A 183 -13.71 -6.61 13.89
CA ILE A 183 -12.97 -5.76 12.96
C ILE A 183 -12.17 -4.70 13.71
N SER A 184 -10.86 -4.72 13.54
CA SER A 184 -9.94 -3.70 14.01
C SER A 184 -9.39 -2.94 12.80
N VAL A 185 -9.54 -1.61 12.81
CA VAL A 185 -8.96 -0.73 11.78
C VAL A 185 -7.57 -0.30 12.23
N ILE A 186 -6.56 -0.72 11.51
CA ILE A 186 -5.16 -0.39 11.76
C ILE A 186 -4.58 0.20 10.47
N PRO A 187 -4.56 1.52 10.30
CA PRO A 187 -3.98 2.17 9.14
C PRO A 187 -2.49 1.82 8.99
N ASN A 188 -1.97 1.93 7.79
CA ASN A 188 -0.52 1.86 7.57
C ASN A 188 0.19 2.95 8.36
N GLY A 189 1.41 2.66 8.78
CA GLY A 189 2.34 3.65 9.28
C GLY A 189 3.31 4.13 8.21
N VAL A 190 4.08 5.16 8.54
CA VAL A 190 5.24 5.60 7.79
C VAL A 190 6.48 5.54 8.69
N ASP A 191 7.63 5.23 8.09
CA ASP A 191 8.93 5.27 8.73
C ASP A 191 9.45 6.70 8.75
N LEU A 192 9.38 7.35 9.92
CA LEU A 192 9.71 8.76 10.10
C LEU A 192 11.22 9.05 10.09
N GLU A 193 12.05 8.04 10.27
CA GLU A 193 13.51 8.15 10.16
C GLU A 193 13.92 8.08 8.71
N MET A 194 13.42 7.08 7.99
CA MET A 194 13.63 6.90 6.56
C MET A 194 13.08 8.06 5.74
N PHE A 195 11.83 8.46 6.01
CA PHE A 195 11.15 9.59 5.39
C PHE A 195 11.24 10.82 6.30
N SER A 196 12.48 11.27 6.53
CA SER A 196 12.76 12.42 7.37
C SER A 196 12.18 13.70 6.77
N TRP A 197 11.73 14.62 7.63
CA TRP A 197 11.15 15.87 7.16
C TRP A 197 12.21 16.82 6.59
N GLN A 198 11.93 17.43 5.45
CA GLN A 198 12.68 18.55 4.90
C GLN A 198 11.73 19.67 4.51
N SER A 199 12.18 20.91 4.70
CA SER A 199 11.43 22.07 4.21
C SER A 199 11.26 22.00 2.70
N PRO A 200 10.06 22.31 2.16
CA PRO A 200 9.81 22.28 0.72
C PRO A 200 10.87 23.05 -0.08
N GLN A 201 11.36 22.45 -1.15
CA GLN A 201 12.42 23.03 -1.98
C GLN A 201 11.95 24.32 -2.69
N TYR A 202 10.66 24.41 -2.96
CA TYR A 202 10.04 25.56 -3.63
C TYR A 202 10.23 26.87 -2.86
N SER A 203 10.35 26.83 -1.54
CA SER A 203 10.61 28.00 -0.70
C SER A 203 12.06 28.51 -0.78
N LYS A 204 13.01 27.70 -1.29
CA LYS A 204 14.43 28.04 -1.34
C LYS A 204 14.84 28.82 -2.60
N THR A 205 14.02 28.79 -3.65
CA THR A 205 14.31 29.51 -4.91
C THR A 205 13.95 31.00 -4.85
N SER A 206 13.40 31.49 -3.75
CA SER A 206 13.08 32.90 -3.53
C SER A 206 14.29 33.77 -3.05
N SER A 207 15.51 33.24 -3.06
CA SER A 207 16.73 34.00 -2.76
C SER A 207 17.30 34.62 -4.05
N HIS A 208 16.95 35.88 -4.33
CA HIS A 208 17.69 36.92 -5.05
C HIS A 208 18.44 36.62 -6.38
N ASP A 209 18.12 35.54 -7.11
CA ASP A 209 18.60 35.38 -8.46
C ASP A 209 17.45 35.59 -9.46
N ASP A 210 17.33 36.80 -9.98
CA ASP A 210 16.33 37.24 -10.96
C ASP A 210 16.45 36.52 -12.32
N SER A 211 17.39 35.58 -12.48
CA SER A 211 17.67 34.92 -13.76
C SER A 211 16.73 33.73 -14.07
N LEU A 212 15.92 33.23 -13.12
CA LEU A 212 14.96 32.15 -13.35
C LEU A 212 13.53 32.64 -13.10
N ILE A 213 12.94 33.28 -14.08
CA ILE A 213 11.60 33.87 -14.06
C ILE A 213 10.51 32.79 -13.84
N ASN A 214 10.80 31.48 -14.05
CA ASN A 214 9.83 30.40 -13.89
C ASN A 214 10.54 29.04 -13.73
N PRO A 215 10.91 28.61 -12.51
CA PRO A 215 11.61 27.34 -12.31
C PRO A 215 10.75 26.14 -12.73
N GLU A 216 11.38 25.08 -13.24
CA GLU A 216 10.68 23.85 -13.63
C GLU A 216 10.09 23.15 -12.39
N MET A 217 8.76 22.92 -12.39
CA MET A 217 8.08 22.19 -11.31
C MET A 217 8.33 20.67 -11.41
N ARG A 218 8.91 20.09 -10.38
CA ARG A 218 9.21 18.66 -10.28
C ARG A 218 8.06 17.93 -9.61
N MET A 219 7.26 17.23 -10.43
CA MET A 219 6.14 16.42 -9.98
C MET A 219 6.63 15.00 -9.70
N LEU A 220 6.19 14.39 -8.60
CA LEU A 220 6.45 12.99 -8.28
C LEU A 220 5.15 12.18 -8.19
N TYR A 221 5.13 11.04 -8.84
CA TYR A 221 4.15 9.98 -8.61
C TYR A 221 4.86 8.72 -8.13
N VAL A 222 4.35 8.11 -7.05
CA VAL A 222 4.89 6.87 -6.49
C VAL A 222 3.85 5.77 -6.48
N GLY A 223 4.22 4.57 -6.93
CA GLY A 223 3.40 3.37 -6.79
C GLY A 223 3.20 2.57 -8.08
N THR A 224 2.31 1.58 -8.02
CA THR A 224 1.92 0.79 -9.20
C THR A 224 1.10 1.63 -10.17
N LEU A 225 1.07 1.21 -11.44
CA LEU A 225 0.40 1.94 -12.51
C LEU A 225 -1.00 1.37 -12.84
N SER A 226 -1.58 0.64 -11.90
CA SER A 226 -2.93 0.11 -12.04
C SER A 226 -3.96 1.21 -12.27
N PRO A 227 -5.05 0.97 -13.05
CA PRO A 227 -6.03 1.99 -13.42
C PRO A 227 -6.62 2.78 -12.24
N TRP A 228 -6.82 2.13 -11.10
CA TRP A 228 -7.34 2.78 -9.89
C TRP A 228 -6.42 3.86 -9.32
N GLN A 229 -5.13 3.81 -9.66
CA GLN A 229 -4.10 4.75 -9.18
C GLN A 229 -4.12 6.09 -9.93
N GLY A 230 -4.73 6.13 -11.12
CA GLY A 230 -5.04 7.37 -11.83
C GLY A 230 -3.87 8.11 -12.45
N ILE A 231 -2.74 7.45 -12.73
CA ILE A 231 -1.52 8.10 -13.27
C ILE A 231 -1.79 8.94 -14.53
N LEU A 232 -2.73 8.54 -15.38
CA LEU A 232 -3.05 9.30 -16.59
C LEU A 232 -3.54 10.72 -16.29
N HIS A 233 -4.19 10.94 -15.15
CA HIS A 233 -4.62 12.28 -14.74
C HIS A 233 -3.46 13.17 -14.27
N ALA A 234 -2.36 12.58 -13.75
CA ALA A 234 -1.12 13.32 -13.49
C ALA A 234 -0.45 13.74 -14.81
N ILE A 235 -0.50 12.90 -15.85
CA ILE A 235 0.00 13.23 -17.20
C ILE A 235 -0.88 14.30 -17.85
N ASP A 236 -2.19 14.25 -17.70
CA ASP A 236 -3.10 15.31 -18.13
C ASP A 236 -2.74 16.64 -17.45
N ALA A 237 -2.49 16.62 -16.14
CA ALA A 237 -2.10 17.80 -15.38
C ALA A 237 -0.76 18.38 -15.86
N LEU A 238 0.25 17.51 -16.08
CA LEU A 238 1.53 17.90 -16.67
C LEU A 238 1.32 18.62 -17.99
N SER A 239 0.54 18.03 -18.90
CA SER A 239 0.27 18.65 -20.22
C SER A 239 -0.42 20.01 -20.11
N LEU A 240 -1.37 20.14 -19.19
CA LEU A 240 -2.07 21.41 -18.96
C LEU A 240 -1.17 22.46 -18.31
N TYR A 241 -0.34 22.07 -17.34
CA TYR A 241 0.56 22.98 -16.64
C TYR A 241 1.67 23.50 -17.57
N ARG A 242 2.21 22.63 -18.44
CA ARG A 242 3.27 22.99 -19.39
C ARG A 242 2.85 23.99 -20.48
N ARG A 243 1.58 24.30 -20.59
CA ARG A 243 1.12 25.41 -21.46
C ARG A 243 1.52 26.77 -20.90
N ASP A 244 1.65 26.85 -19.58
CA ASP A 244 1.87 28.12 -18.87
C ASP A 244 3.27 28.18 -18.21
N SER A 245 3.85 27.03 -17.83
CA SER A 245 5.09 26.96 -17.05
C SER A 245 5.80 25.61 -17.24
N PRO A 246 7.14 25.57 -17.14
CA PRO A 246 7.88 24.30 -17.26
C PRO A 246 7.55 23.35 -16.10
N ALA A 247 7.45 22.05 -16.41
CA ALA A 247 7.27 20.99 -15.42
C ALA A 247 7.78 19.65 -15.96
N ARG A 248 8.16 18.76 -15.05
CA ARG A 248 8.58 17.37 -15.32
C ARG A 248 7.89 16.43 -14.34
N LEU A 249 7.52 15.24 -14.79
CA LEU A 249 6.87 14.21 -13.98
C LEU A 249 7.80 13.01 -13.84
N THR A 250 8.22 12.71 -12.62
CA THR A 250 8.89 11.45 -12.28
C THR A 250 7.86 10.44 -11.81
N ILE A 251 7.89 9.24 -12.40
CA ILE A 251 7.02 8.11 -12.05
C ILE A 251 7.89 6.99 -11.50
N ALA A 252 7.81 6.77 -10.19
CA ALA A 252 8.58 5.76 -9.47
C ALA A 252 7.70 4.56 -9.09
N GLY A 253 8.11 3.37 -9.49
CA GLY A 253 7.43 2.13 -9.16
C GLY A 253 7.46 1.07 -10.26
N PRO A 254 6.98 -0.15 -9.95
CA PRO A 254 6.98 -1.24 -10.93
C PRO A 254 6.03 -0.96 -12.10
N VAL A 255 6.54 -1.17 -13.31
CA VAL A 255 5.84 -0.90 -14.56
C VAL A 255 5.70 -2.18 -15.36
N ARG A 256 4.48 -2.63 -15.65
CA ARG A 256 4.22 -3.73 -16.57
C ARG A 256 4.25 -3.23 -18.03
N ASN A 257 4.59 -4.10 -18.98
CA ASN A 257 4.69 -3.73 -20.39
C ASN A 257 3.42 -3.07 -20.96
N HIS A 258 2.24 -3.54 -20.60
CA HIS A 258 0.98 -2.97 -21.08
C HIS A 258 0.68 -1.60 -20.44
N GLU A 259 1.06 -1.40 -19.17
CA GLU A 259 0.93 -0.13 -18.45
C GLU A 259 1.89 0.90 -19.07
N ARG A 260 3.14 0.52 -19.31
CA ARG A 260 4.13 1.35 -20.01
C ARG A 260 3.60 1.84 -21.36
N LYS A 261 3.12 0.92 -22.22
CA LYS A 261 2.54 1.26 -23.52
C LYS A 261 1.35 2.23 -23.40
N SER A 262 0.52 2.07 -22.38
CA SER A 262 -0.63 2.95 -22.14
C SER A 262 -0.18 4.37 -21.78
N ILE A 263 0.81 4.49 -20.89
CA ILE A 263 1.40 5.77 -20.47
C ILE A 263 2.07 6.47 -21.65
N GLU A 264 2.93 5.76 -22.37
CA GLU A 264 3.65 6.29 -23.53
C GLU A 264 2.67 6.79 -24.59
N LYS A 265 1.67 5.97 -24.96
CA LYS A 265 0.62 6.36 -25.91
C LYS A 265 -0.12 7.63 -25.47
N HIS A 266 -0.46 7.74 -24.18
CA HIS A 266 -1.17 8.89 -23.62
C HIS A 266 -0.26 10.14 -23.64
N ALA A 267 0.98 10.00 -23.21
CA ALA A 267 1.98 11.07 -23.17
C ALA A 267 2.33 11.61 -24.58
N TRP A 268 2.50 10.71 -25.56
CA TRP A 268 2.72 11.10 -26.96
C TRP A 268 1.53 11.87 -27.52
N ARG A 269 0.30 11.41 -27.28
CA ARG A 269 -0.91 12.13 -27.71
C ARG A 269 -0.98 13.54 -27.15
N LEU A 270 -0.51 13.75 -25.93
CA LEU A 270 -0.50 15.05 -25.25
C LEU A 270 0.78 15.84 -25.51
N ARG A 271 1.76 15.30 -26.26
CA ARG A 271 3.06 15.89 -26.56
C ARG A 271 3.88 16.25 -25.31
N VAL A 272 3.85 15.34 -24.29
CA VAL A 272 4.59 15.53 -23.04
C VAL A 272 5.50 14.36 -22.69
N PHE A 273 5.74 13.44 -23.62
CA PHE A 273 6.56 12.25 -23.39
C PHE A 273 7.98 12.58 -22.92
N ASP A 274 8.62 13.60 -23.52
CA ASP A 274 10.00 13.99 -23.20
C ASP A 274 10.16 14.63 -21.79
N TRP A 275 9.06 14.89 -21.10
CA TRP A 275 9.04 15.44 -19.74
C TRP A 275 8.50 14.45 -18.70
N ILE A 276 8.56 13.15 -19.01
CA ILE A 276 8.18 12.07 -18.11
C ILE A 276 9.34 11.11 -17.94
N ASP A 277 9.78 10.95 -16.68
CA ASP A 277 10.82 10.00 -16.30
C ASP A 277 10.20 8.78 -15.64
N LEU A 278 10.40 7.60 -16.24
CA LEU A 278 9.96 6.31 -15.70
C LEU A 278 11.16 5.64 -15.05
N THR A 279 11.29 5.70 -13.72
CA THR A 279 12.45 5.14 -13.00
C THR A 279 12.38 3.63 -12.84
N GLY A 280 11.17 3.04 -12.88
CA GLY A 280 10.96 1.67 -12.43
C GLY A 280 10.97 1.54 -10.90
N PRO A 281 11.13 0.30 -10.37
CA PRO A 281 11.29 0.09 -8.94
C PRO A 281 12.56 0.76 -8.41
N VAL A 282 12.46 1.44 -7.28
CA VAL A 282 13.56 2.10 -6.58
C VAL A 282 13.69 1.54 -5.17
N SER A 283 14.86 1.64 -4.58
CA SER A 283 15.09 1.33 -3.17
C SER A 283 14.35 2.33 -2.26
N LYS A 284 14.19 1.99 -0.98
CA LYS A 284 13.57 2.92 -0.02
C LYS A 284 14.36 4.22 0.14
N LEU A 285 15.69 4.14 0.07
CA LEU A 285 16.56 5.32 0.19
C LEU A 285 16.39 6.24 -1.03
N GLU A 286 16.47 5.68 -2.24
CA GLU A 286 16.21 6.44 -3.48
C GLU A 286 14.80 7.02 -3.50
N LEU A 287 13.82 6.31 -2.94
CA LEU A 287 12.45 6.81 -2.83
C LEU A 287 12.38 8.05 -1.93
N ALA A 288 13.05 8.05 -0.78
CA ALA A 288 13.11 9.21 0.11
C ALA A 288 13.79 10.40 -0.59
N GLU A 289 14.87 10.16 -1.35
CA GLU A 289 15.54 11.19 -2.15
C GLU A 289 14.61 11.77 -3.24
N LEU A 290 13.80 10.94 -3.89
CA LEU A 290 12.80 11.40 -4.87
C LEU A 290 11.73 12.30 -4.23
N TYR A 291 11.25 11.94 -3.04
CA TYR A 291 10.34 12.82 -2.28
C TYR A 291 11.01 14.18 -2.00
N HIS A 292 12.22 14.17 -1.44
CA HIS A 292 12.94 15.40 -1.07
C HIS A 292 13.35 16.27 -2.27
N SER A 293 13.62 15.65 -3.42
CA SER A 293 13.99 16.39 -4.65
C SER A 293 12.79 16.90 -5.45
N SER A 294 11.57 16.59 -5.05
CA SER A 294 10.34 16.96 -5.75
C SER A 294 9.68 18.19 -5.10
N ASP A 295 8.99 18.99 -5.90
CA ASP A 295 8.25 20.17 -5.44
C ASP A 295 6.83 19.79 -5.03
N VAL A 296 6.28 18.72 -5.63
CA VAL A 296 4.92 18.26 -5.35
C VAL A 296 4.76 16.76 -5.62
N VAL A 297 4.05 16.08 -4.72
CA VAL A 297 3.62 14.69 -4.92
C VAL A 297 2.17 14.66 -5.41
N ILE A 298 1.91 13.83 -6.42
CA ILE A 298 0.57 13.65 -6.98
C ILE A 298 0.04 12.26 -6.62
N ALA A 299 -1.06 12.21 -5.87
CA ALA A 299 -1.79 10.99 -5.53
C ALA A 299 -3.19 10.98 -6.19
N PRO A 300 -3.29 10.76 -7.52
CA PRO A 300 -4.47 11.03 -8.33
C PRO A 300 -5.46 9.85 -8.37
N LEU A 301 -5.70 9.19 -7.24
CA LEU A 301 -6.58 8.03 -7.13
C LEU A 301 -7.92 8.26 -7.86
N THR A 302 -8.38 7.26 -8.61
CA THR A 302 -9.68 7.36 -9.31
C THR A 302 -10.82 6.88 -8.43
N ARG A 303 -12.03 7.40 -8.69
CA ARG A 303 -13.26 6.91 -8.06
C ARG A 303 -13.68 5.60 -8.72
N ASN A 304 -13.65 4.52 -7.97
CA ASN A 304 -14.05 3.17 -8.38
C ASN A 304 -14.33 2.32 -7.14
N ASP A 305 -14.84 1.10 -7.32
CA ASP A 305 -15.17 0.19 -6.21
C ASP A 305 -13.94 -0.17 -5.35
N ARG A 306 -12.74 -0.25 -5.93
CA ARG A 306 -11.51 -0.50 -5.17
C ARG A 306 -11.21 0.63 -4.17
N ASN A 307 -11.33 1.89 -4.58
CA ASN A 307 -10.99 3.04 -3.75
C ASN A 307 -12.16 3.56 -2.92
N SER A 308 -13.42 3.40 -3.41
CA SER A 308 -14.60 4.01 -2.78
C SER A 308 -15.43 3.03 -1.96
N ASP A 309 -15.45 1.74 -2.34
CA ASP A 309 -16.27 0.73 -1.67
C ASP A 309 -15.40 -0.20 -0.81
N GLN A 310 -14.36 -0.81 -1.41
CA GLN A 310 -13.43 -1.65 -0.66
C GLN A 310 -12.56 -0.85 0.31
N GLY A 311 -12.01 0.29 -0.13
CA GLY A 311 -11.10 1.11 0.64
C GLY A 311 -9.63 0.68 0.56
N CYS A 312 -8.75 1.58 1.02
CA CYS A 312 -7.30 1.39 1.07
C CYS A 312 -6.64 2.42 2.02
N CYS A 313 -5.35 2.21 2.28
CA CYS A 313 -4.51 3.18 2.98
C CYS A 313 -3.24 3.44 2.13
N PRO A 314 -3.26 4.45 1.23
CA PRO A 314 -2.17 4.69 0.30
C PRO A 314 -0.93 5.26 0.98
N LEU A 315 0.16 4.47 1.01
CA LEU A 315 1.44 4.84 1.63
C LEU A 315 2.01 6.15 1.07
N LYS A 316 1.89 6.41 -0.24
CA LYS A 316 2.39 7.65 -0.87
C LYS A 316 1.83 8.93 -0.24
N VAL A 317 0.62 8.89 0.33
CA VAL A 317 0.03 10.00 1.09
C VAL A 317 0.82 10.22 2.37
N LEU A 318 1.02 9.15 3.16
CA LEU A 318 1.75 9.21 4.42
C LEU A 318 3.23 9.56 4.23
N GLU A 319 3.87 8.97 3.22
CA GLU A 319 5.28 9.22 2.87
C GLU A 319 5.51 10.68 2.44
N SER A 320 4.62 11.24 1.60
CA SER A 320 4.68 12.65 1.20
C SER A 320 4.57 13.58 2.40
N LEU A 321 3.59 13.35 3.28
CA LEU A 321 3.41 14.14 4.51
C LEU A 321 4.61 14.02 5.45
N ALA A 322 5.20 12.82 5.56
CA ALA A 322 6.38 12.58 6.39
C ALA A 322 7.61 13.32 5.87
N CYS A 323 7.89 13.26 4.58
CA CYS A 323 9.01 13.96 3.94
C CYS A 323 8.85 15.49 3.95
N GLY A 324 7.63 15.99 4.11
CA GLY A 324 7.33 17.41 4.00
C GLY A 324 7.15 17.89 2.56
N THR A 325 7.11 16.98 1.59
CA THR A 325 6.83 17.34 0.19
C THR A 325 5.34 17.64 0.03
N PRO A 326 4.96 18.81 -0.49
CA PRO A 326 3.56 19.18 -0.69
C PRO A 326 2.76 18.13 -1.45
N LEU A 327 1.56 17.82 -0.99
CA LEU A 327 0.71 16.77 -1.53
C LEU A 327 -0.51 17.32 -2.25
N ILE A 328 -0.73 16.89 -3.49
CA ILE A 328 -2.00 17.02 -4.20
C ILE A 328 -2.61 15.63 -4.34
N ALA A 329 -3.77 15.39 -3.73
CA ALA A 329 -4.41 14.09 -3.74
C ALA A 329 -5.88 14.19 -4.18
N SER A 330 -6.41 13.08 -4.71
CA SER A 330 -7.83 13.00 -5.05
C SER A 330 -8.70 13.08 -3.79
N ASP A 331 -9.74 13.88 -3.86
CA ASP A 331 -10.74 14.02 -2.80
C ASP A 331 -11.63 12.77 -2.74
N LEU A 332 -11.11 11.75 -2.06
CA LEU A 332 -11.76 10.48 -1.77
C LEU A 332 -11.76 10.23 -0.26
N GLU A 333 -12.74 9.48 0.23
CA GLU A 333 -12.86 9.22 1.66
C GLU A 333 -11.61 8.55 2.24
N VAL A 334 -11.04 7.57 1.55
CA VAL A 334 -9.79 6.90 1.95
C VAL A 334 -8.58 7.85 2.07
N VAL A 335 -8.59 8.98 1.38
CA VAL A 335 -7.56 10.03 1.50
C VAL A 335 -7.90 10.96 2.67
N ARG A 336 -9.19 11.31 2.84
CA ARG A 336 -9.66 12.13 3.96
C ARG A 336 -9.46 11.47 5.33
N GLU A 337 -9.40 10.14 5.37
CA GLU A 337 -9.02 9.41 6.59
C GLU A 337 -7.56 9.67 7.00
N LEU A 338 -6.69 10.00 6.03
CA LEU A 338 -5.25 10.16 6.25
C LEU A 338 -4.80 11.63 6.35
N CYS A 339 -5.57 12.56 5.79
CA CYS A 339 -5.19 13.96 5.79
C CYS A 339 -6.41 14.89 5.66
N ARG A 340 -6.25 16.13 6.13
CA ARG A 340 -7.28 17.17 6.02
C ARG A 340 -6.98 18.10 4.86
N ALA A 341 -8.03 18.39 4.08
CA ALA A 341 -7.95 19.37 3.00
C ALA A 341 -7.48 20.74 3.52
N GLU A 342 -6.71 21.45 2.72
CA GLU A 342 -6.19 22.81 2.97
C GLU A 342 -5.26 22.92 4.20
N GLN A 343 -5.14 21.86 5.01
CA GLN A 343 -4.27 21.83 6.18
C GLN A 343 -3.04 20.94 5.96
N HIS A 344 -3.23 19.74 5.39
CA HIS A 344 -2.16 18.77 5.18
C HIS A 344 -1.89 18.50 3.70
N ALA A 345 -2.90 18.70 2.84
CA ALA A 345 -2.85 18.43 1.41
C ALA A 345 -3.86 19.28 0.65
N LEU A 346 -3.61 19.52 -0.64
CA LEU A 346 -4.64 20.02 -1.54
C LEU A 346 -5.44 18.83 -2.08
N LEU A 347 -6.70 18.72 -1.64
CA LEU A 347 -7.61 17.71 -2.12
C LEU A 347 -8.35 18.21 -3.37
N VAL A 348 -8.25 17.44 -4.46
CA VAL A 348 -8.76 17.82 -5.78
C VAL A 348 -9.79 16.82 -6.28
N ARG A 349 -10.65 17.25 -7.20
CA ARG A 349 -11.64 16.37 -7.81
C ARG A 349 -10.97 15.15 -8.45
N ALA A 350 -11.34 13.95 -8.01
CA ALA A 350 -10.86 12.69 -8.57
C ALA A 350 -11.14 12.59 -10.08
N GLY A 351 -10.15 12.13 -10.85
CA GLY A 351 -10.27 11.99 -12.30
C GLY A 351 -10.11 13.30 -13.08
N SER A 352 -9.56 14.36 -12.48
CA SER A 352 -9.45 15.67 -13.12
C SER A 352 -8.01 16.19 -13.17
N GLY A 353 -7.34 16.05 -14.30
CA GLY A 353 -6.04 16.66 -14.57
C GLY A 353 -6.07 18.19 -14.43
N LYS A 354 -7.20 18.84 -14.80
CA LYS A 354 -7.38 20.28 -14.61
C LYS A 354 -7.32 20.65 -13.12
N SER A 355 -8.05 19.93 -12.26
CA SER A 355 -8.05 20.25 -10.82
C SER A 355 -6.67 20.05 -10.18
N ILE A 356 -5.88 19.06 -10.65
CA ILE A 356 -4.48 18.87 -10.25
C ILE A 356 -3.65 20.07 -10.70
N LYS A 357 -3.76 20.48 -11.98
CA LYS A 357 -3.06 21.64 -12.52
C LYS A 357 -3.37 22.92 -11.74
N ASP A 358 -4.63 23.16 -11.43
CA ASP A 358 -5.06 24.34 -10.66
C ASP A 358 -4.46 24.34 -9.25
N ALA A 359 -4.37 23.17 -8.58
CA ALA A 359 -3.69 23.02 -7.30
C ALA A 359 -2.16 23.23 -7.39
N MET A 360 -1.52 22.75 -8.47
CA MET A 360 -0.10 23.02 -8.73
C MET A 360 0.18 24.52 -8.86
N LEU A 361 -0.67 25.26 -9.56
CA LEU A 361 -0.56 26.72 -9.67
C LEU A 361 -0.68 27.40 -8.31
N ARG A 362 -1.60 26.97 -7.45
CA ARG A 362 -1.74 27.49 -6.08
C ARG A 362 -0.46 27.30 -5.27
N LEU A 363 0.16 26.12 -5.32
CA LEU A 363 1.42 25.84 -4.61
C LEU A 363 2.57 26.70 -5.16
N ARG A 364 2.62 26.90 -6.47
CA ARG A 364 3.62 27.77 -7.12
C ARG A 364 3.47 29.23 -6.68
N ASP A 365 2.22 29.72 -6.69
CA ASP A 365 1.91 31.13 -6.46
C ASP A 365 1.88 31.49 -4.95
N ASP A 366 1.80 30.47 -4.07
CA ASP A 366 1.83 30.64 -2.61
C ASP A 366 2.80 29.66 -1.92
N PRO A 367 4.10 29.97 -1.87
CA PRO A 367 5.10 29.15 -1.18
C PRO A 367 4.87 29.01 0.35
N ARG A 368 4.15 29.96 0.96
CA ARG A 368 3.80 29.87 2.40
C ARG A 368 2.82 28.74 2.63
N LEU A 369 1.79 28.63 1.79
CA LEU A 369 0.84 27.51 1.84
C LEU A 369 1.57 26.16 1.79
N ALA A 370 2.54 25.99 0.87
CA ALA A 370 3.33 24.79 0.75
C ALA A 370 4.08 24.46 2.06
N THR A 371 4.71 25.46 2.68
CA THR A 371 5.47 25.31 3.94
C THR A 371 4.56 24.97 5.13
N GLU A 372 3.44 25.66 5.25
CA GLU A 372 2.46 25.43 6.31
C GLU A 372 1.87 24.01 6.23
N MET A 373 1.47 23.59 5.02
CA MET A 373 0.95 22.24 4.78
C MET A 373 1.99 21.16 5.05
N SER A 374 3.24 21.37 4.64
CA SER A 374 4.35 20.47 4.91
C SER A 374 4.56 20.26 6.42
N THR A 375 4.61 21.35 7.17
CA THR A 375 4.82 21.29 8.62
C THR A 375 3.64 20.62 9.33
N ALA A 376 2.41 21.02 9.01
CA ALA A 376 1.21 20.42 9.58
C ALA A 376 1.05 18.95 9.21
N GLY A 377 1.38 18.58 7.96
CA GLY A 377 1.35 17.21 7.48
C GLY A 377 2.33 16.31 8.24
N ARG A 378 3.57 16.77 8.46
CA ARG A 378 4.56 16.03 9.27
C ARG A 378 4.07 15.82 10.71
N GLN A 379 3.59 16.86 11.36
CA GLN A 379 3.06 16.76 12.73
C GLN A 379 1.90 15.76 12.81
N HIS A 380 1.04 15.75 11.79
CA HIS A 380 -0.10 14.85 11.73
C HIS A 380 0.31 13.38 11.59
N VAL A 381 1.24 13.03 10.70
CA VAL A 381 1.67 11.64 10.55
C VAL A 381 2.51 11.17 11.73
N ASP A 382 3.29 12.05 12.34
CA ASP A 382 4.04 11.74 13.57
C ASP A 382 3.10 11.39 14.72
N ALA A 383 2.01 12.13 14.87
CA ALA A 383 1.02 11.91 15.92
C ALA A 383 0.07 10.73 15.68
N HIS A 384 -0.17 10.31 14.41
CA HIS A 384 -1.29 9.40 14.09
C HIS A 384 -0.95 8.23 13.18
N PHE A 385 0.12 8.30 12.36
CA PHE A 385 0.37 7.35 11.28
C PHE A 385 1.83 6.87 11.21
N ASN A 386 2.46 6.60 12.34
CA ASN A 386 3.76 5.94 12.39
C ASN A 386 3.62 4.43 12.61
N TRP A 387 4.66 3.67 12.23
CA TRP A 387 4.63 2.21 12.37
C TRP A 387 4.53 1.75 13.83
N ALA A 388 5.08 2.48 14.78
CA ALA A 388 5.01 2.12 16.20
C ALA A 388 3.54 2.07 16.69
N MET A 389 2.71 3.02 16.27
CA MET A 389 1.28 3.02 16.60
C MET A 389 0.54 1.84 15.95
N ALA A 390 0.80 1.59 14.65
CA ALA A 390 0.20 0.45 13.95
C ALA A 390 0.59 -0.89 14.58
N GLN A 391 1.85 -1.04 14.98
CA GLN A 391 2.38 -2.22 15.68
C GLN A 391 1.71 -2.41 17.05
N GLN A 392 1.60 -1.34 17.84
CA GLN A 392 0.93 -1.41 19.14
C GLN A 392 -0.54 -1.79 19.01
N ALA A 393 -1.25 -1.23 18.00
CA ALA A 393 -2.63 -1.60 17.73
C ALA A 393 -2.76 -3.09 17.33
N LEU A 394 -1.85 -3.60 16.52
CA LEU A 394 -1.80 -5.02 16.18
C LEU A 394 -1.56 -5.90 17.40
N LEU A 395 -0.57 -5.53 18.24
CA LEU A 395 -0.24 -6.27 19.46
C LEU A 395 -1.43 -6.30 20.43
N ALA A 396 -2.20 -5.20 20.52
CA ALA A 396 -3.43 -5.17 21.32
C ALA A 396 -4.47 -6.18 20.83
N VAL A 397 -4.67 -6.31 19.49
CA VAL A 397 -5.56 -7.33 18.91
C VAL A 397 -5.12 -8.73 19.29
N TYR A 398 -3.81 -9.00 19.27
CA TYR A 398 -3.28 -10.32 19.64
C TYR A 398 -3.40 -10.61 21.13
N ARG A 399 -3.14 -9.63 22.00
CA ARG A 399 -3.29 -9.78 23.46
C ARG A 399 -4.74 -10.07 23.83
N ASP A 400 -5.68 -9.31 23.26
CA ASP A 400 -7.12 -9.53 23.45
C ASP A 400 -7.57 -10.93 22.98
N LEU A 401 -7.04 -11.38 21.84
CA LEU A 401 -7.34 -12.71 21.30
C LEU A 401 -6.79 -13.84 22.17
N MET A 402 -5.58 -13.69 22.71
CA MET A 402 -4.89 -14.75 23.47
C MET A 402 -5.19 -14.74 24.96
N CYS A 403 -5.65 -13.63 25.51
CA CYS A 403 -6.05 -13.45 26.89
C CYS A 403 -7.42 -12.76 26.94
N PRO A 404 -8.50 -13.41 26.47
CA PRO A 404 -9.81 -12.81 26.58
C PRO A 404 -10.05 -12.49 28.06
N ALA A 405 -10.27 -11.19 28.36
CA ALA A 405 -10.69 -10.79 29.69
C ALA A 405 -11.87 -11.67 30.05
N HIS A 406 -11.79 -12.36 31.20
CA HIS A 406 -12.86 -13.22 31.69
C HIS A 406 -14.14 -12.39 31.66
N SER A 407 -15.07 -12.76 30.77
CA SER A 407 -16.43 -12.25 30.79
C SER A 407 -16.99 -12.59 32.16
N MET A 408 -17.00 -11.59 33.05
CA MET A 408 -17.77 -11.64 34.27
C MET A 408 -19.26 -11.54 33.93
#